data_4d2d161aac1def1bdc5f7d8b801adfaf
#
_entry.id   4d2d161aac1def1bdc5f7d8b801adfaf
#
_cell.length_a   1.000
_cell.length_b   1.000
_cell.length_c   1.000
_cell.angle_alpha   90.00
_cell.angle_beta   90.00
_cell.angle_gamma   90.00
#
_symmetry.space_group_name_H-M   'P 1'
#
loop_
_entity.id
_entity.type
_entity.pdbx_description
1 polymer ?
#
loop_
_entity_poly.entity_id
_entity_poly.type
_entity_poly.pdbx_seq_one_letter_code
_entity_poly.pdbx_strand_id
1 'polypeptide(L)'
;MKLITAIIRENKLDQVREALIEAEITRITISRVSGHGQQIKEEIYRGNIVVPNLIPKVRIDIAVNEAFVDITVNTIIKAARTNTKGEVGDGKIFITPLEECIRIRTGERGGTAI
;
A
#
# COMPACT_ATOMS: atom_id res chain seq x y z
N MET A 1 4.16 -8.71 -14.99
CA MET A 1 3.53 -8.81 -13.65
C MET A 1 4.30 -7.97 -12.65
N LYS A 2 3.59 -7.28 -11.80
CA LYS A 2 4.17 -6.43 -10.74
C LYS A 2 3.49 -6.73 -9.40
N LEU A 3 4.25 -6.63 -8.34
CA LEU A 3 3.71 -6.57 -6.99
C LEU A 3 3.65 -5.11 -6.57
N ILE A 4 2.45 -4.65 -6.23
CA ILE A 4 2.23 -3.31 -5.71
C ILE A 4 2.04 -3.43 -4.21
N THR A 5 2.93 -2.80 -3.44
CA THR A 5 2.85 -2.78 -1.99
C THR A 5 2.59 -1.34 -1.56
N ALA A 6 1.47 -1.12 -0.89
CA ALA A 6 1.11 0.19 -0.35
C ALA A 6 1.15 0.17 1.16
N ILE A 7 1.84 1.14 1.75
CA ILE A 7 1.82 1.39 3.19
C ILE A 7 0.99 2.65 3.40
N ILE A 8 -0.13 2.53 4.08
CA ILE A 8 -1.11 3.62 4.23
C ILE A 8 -1.48 3.84 5.69
N ARG A 9 -2.15 4.96 5.97
CA ARG A 9 -2.73 5.22 7.28
C ARG A 9 -3.83 4.20 7.58
N GLU A 10 -3.92 3.75 8.84
CA GLU A 10 -5.00 2.85 9.27
C GLU A 10 -6.39 3.40 8.97
N ASN A 11 -6.59 4.69 9.20
CA ASN A 11 -7.90 5.33 9.02
C ASN A 11 -8.32 5.50 7.55
N LYS A 12 -7.43 5.15 6.61
CA LYS A 12 -7.73 5.20 5.18
C LYS A 12 -8.05 3.82 4.59
N LEU A 13 -7.92 2.76 5.38
CA LEU A 13 -8.08 1.39 4.88
C LEU A 13 -9.42 1.17 4.19
N ASP A 14 -10.52 1.55 4.82
CA ASP A 14 -11.85 1.29 4.26
C ASP A 14 -12.07 2.07 2.95
N GLN A 15 -11.63 3.31 2.89
CA GLN A 15 -11.72 4.13 1.67
C GLN A 15 -10.91 3.52 0.52
N VAL A 16 -9.69 3.05 0.82
CA VAL A 16 -8.83 2.42 -0.19
C VAL A 16 -9.45 1.12 -0.67
N ARG A 17 -9.96 0.29 0.23
CA ARG A 17 -10.61 -0.97 -0.14
C ARG A 17 -11.83 -0.75 -1.03
N GLU A 18 -12.68 0.20 -0.67
CA GLU A 18 -13.87 0.53 -1.47
C GLU A 18 -13.49 1.04 -2.86
N ALA A 19 -12.49 1.91 -2.95
CA ALA A 19 -12.02 2.42 -4.23
C ALA A 19 -11.43 1.33 -5.11
N LEU A 20 -10.68 0.39 -4.53
CA LEU A 20 -10.12 -0.74 -5.27
C LEU A 20 -11.22 -1.68 -5.77
N ILE A 21 -12.25 -1.94 -4.97
CA ILE A 21 -13.40 -2.76 -5.38
C ILE A 21 -14.13 -2.10 -6.56
N GLU A 22 -14.35 -0.79 -6.51
CA GLU A 22 -14.99 -0.06 -7.61
C GLU A 22 -14.16 -0.12 -8.90
N ALA A 23 -12.84 -0.17 -8.77
CA ALA A 23 -11.93 -0.32 -9.90
C ALA A 23 -11.76 -1.79 -10.33
N GLU A 24 -12.53 -2.71 -9.74
CA GLU A 24 -12.48 -4.14 -10.00
C GLU A 24 -11.15 -4.81 -9.61
N ILE A 25 -10.44 -4.22 -8.66
CA ILE A 25 -9.21 -4.76 -8.09
C ILE A 25 -9.55 -5.34 -6.73
N THR A 26 -9.86 -6.63 -6.70
CA THR A 26 -10.44 -7.28 -5.51
C THR A 26 -9.51 -8.27 -4.82
N ARG A 27 -8.44 -8.70 -5.49
CA ARG A 27 -7.51 -9.70 -4.93
C ARG A 27 -6.37 -9.00 -4.23
N ILE A 28 -6.63 -8.58 -3.00
CA ILE A 28 -5.68 -7.85 -2.17
C ILE A 28 -5.37 -8.64 -0.91
N THR A 29 -4.14 -8.47 -0.42
CA THR A 29 -3.72 -9.03 0.86
C THR A 29 -3.38 -7.90 1.80
N ILE A 30 -3.94 -7.92 3.00
CA ILE A 30 -3.82 -6.84 3.98
C ILE A 30 -3.12 -7.36 5.22
N SER A 31 -2.16 -6.59 5.72
CA SER A 31 -1.52 -6.86 7.01
C SER A 31 -1.36 -5.56 7.79
N ARG A 32 -1.37 -5.68 9.12
CA ARG A 32 -1.09 -4.55 9.99
C ARG A 32 0.41 -4.52 10.25
N VAL A 33 0.99 -3.33 10.12
CA VAL A 33 2.43 -3.11 10.31
C VAL A 33 2.64 -1.90 11.19
N SER A 34 3.85 -1.71 11.65
CA SER A 34 4.24 -0.53 12.40
C SER A 34 5.55 -0.01 11.86
N GLY A 35 5.72 1.29 11.87
CA GLY A 35 6.94 1.88 11.37
C GLY A 35 7.05 3.33 11.76
N HIS A 36 8.12 3.93 11.33
CA HIS A 36 8.26 5.38 11.39
C HIS A 36 8.58 5.94 10.01
N GLY A 37 8.17 7.19 9.84
CA GLY A 37 8.50 7.94 8.65
C GLY A 37 9.10 9.29 9.04
N GLN A 38 8.93 10.25 8.17
CA GLN A 38 9.48 11.59 8.35
C GLN A 38 8.96 12.31 9.59
N GLN A 39 7.82 11.93 10.11
CA GLN A 39 7.22 12.47 11.34
C GLN A 39 8.17 12.40 12.54
N ILE A 40 9.06 11.43 12.57
CA ILE A 40 10.03 11.23 13.65
C ILE A 40 11.03 12.38 13.77
N LYS A 41 11.35 13.05 12.67
CA LYS A 41 12.30 14.18 12.67
C LYS A 41 11.78 15.37 13.46
N GLU A 42 10.47 15.60 13.45
CA GLU A 42 9.85 16.69 14.19
C GLU A 42 9.92 16.48 15.70
N GLU A 43 9.79 15.24 16.16
CA GLU A 43 9.92 14.89 17.57
C GLU A 43 11.35 15.07 18.07
N ILE A 44 12.35 14.71 17.27
CA ILE A 44 13.76 14.86 17.59
C ILE A 44 14.15 16.34 17.66
N TYR A 45 13.61 17.18 16.79
CA TYR A 45 13.91 18.61 16.73
C TYR A 45 13.47 19.39 17.98
N ARG A 46 12.56 18.86 18.76
CA ARG A 46 12.08 19.51 19.99
C ARG A 46 12.98 19.24 21.21
N GLY A 47 14.15 18.63 21.01
CA GLY A 47 15.15 18.44 22.05
C GLY A 47 14.82 17.36 23.08
N ASN A 48 13.80 16.59 22.87
CA ASN A 48 13.45 15.46 23.71
C ASN A 48 14.04 14.20 23.12
N ILE A 49 14.89 13.51 23.89
CA ILE A 49 15.30 12.15 23.57
C ILE A 49 14.11 11.25 23.92
N VAL A 50 13.08 11.30 23.11
CA VAL A 50 12.00 10.34 23.21
C VAL A 50 12.29 9.30 22.16
N VAL A 51 12.42 8.04 22.57
CA VAL A 51 12.38 6.92 21.63
C VAL A 51 10.96 6.96 21.03
N PRO A 52 10.81 7.36 19.76
CA PRO A 52 9.47 7.51 19.21
C PRO A 52 8.81 6.14 19.13
N ASN A 53 7.55 6.11 19.52
CA ASN A 53 6.73 4.90 19.36
C ASN A 53 6.54 4.60 17.88
N LEU A 54 6.49 3.33 17.56
CA LEU A 54 6.12 2.89 16.24
C LEU A 54 4.68 3.31 15.92
N ILE A 55 4.48 3.85 14.74
CA ILE A 55 3.17 4.28 14.27
C ILE A 55 2.50 3.10 13.56
N PRO A 56 1.28 2.72 13.98
CA PRO A 56 0.52 1.69 13.27
C PRO A 56 0.19 2.13 11.85
N LYS A 57 0.40 1.23 10.91
CA LYS A 57 0.08 1.42 9.49
C LYS A 57 -0.58 0.16 8.95
N VAL A 58 -1.07 0.23 7.73
CA VAL A 58 -1.60 -0.93 7.02
C VAL A 58 -0.79 -1.15 5.75
N ARG A 59 -0.44 -2.40 5.51
CA ARG A 59 0.22 -2.83 4.28
C ARG A 59 -0.77 -3.56 3.41
N ILE A 60 -0.87 -3.15 2.15
CA ILE A 60 -1.70 -3.80 1.14
C ILE A 60 -0.77 -4.30 0.03
N ASP A 61 -0.83 -5.59 -0.25
CA ASP A 61 -0.09 -6.21 -1.35
C ASP A 61 -1.06 -6.63 -2.46
N ILE A 62 -0.76 -6.24 -3.67
CA ILE A 62 -1.59 -6.53 -4.85
C ILE A 62 -0.68 -6.94 -6.00
N ALA A 63 -0.83 -8.18 -6.46
CA ALA A 63 -0.17 -8.63 -7.68
C ALA A 63 -1.06 -8.26 -8.87
N VAL A 64 -0.50 -7.61 -9.86
CA VAL A 64 -1.24 -7.18 -11.06
C VAL A 64 -0.45 -7.42 -12.33
N ASN A 65 -1.17 -7.59 -13.42
CA ASN A 65 -0.57 -7.55 -14.76
C ASN A 65 -0.25 -6.11 -15.16
N GLU A 66 0.66 -5.93 -16.11
CA GLU A 66 1.16 -4.61 -16.51
C GLU A 66 0.04 -3.61 -16.85
N ALA A 67 -1.02 -4.08 -17.52
CA ALA A 67 -2.13 -3.23 -17.92
C ALA A 67 -2.87 -2.59 -16.73
N PHE A 68 -2.75 -3.16 -15.54
CA PHE A 68 -3.47 -2.70 -14.34
C PHE A 68 -2.60 -1.93 -13.35
N VAL A 69 -1.31 -1.74 -13.65
CA VAL A 69 -0.40 -1.06 -12.72
C VAL A 69 -0.84 0.38 -12.45
N ASP A 70 -1.04 1.15 -13.50
CA ASP A 70 -1.36 2.58 -13.35
C ASP A 70 -2.71 2.80 -12.67
N ILE A 71 -3.73 2.05 -13.05
CA ILE A 71 -5.05 2.20 -12.43
C ILE A 71 -4.99 1.82 -10.93
N THR A 72 -4.24 0.79 -10.58
CA THR A 72 -4.09 0.38 -9.18
C THR A 72 -3.39 1.46 -8.37
N VAL A 73 -2.26 1.96 -8.87
CA VAL A 73 -1.47 3.01 -8.20
C VAL A 73 -2.29 4.29 -8.04
N ASN A 74 -2.92 4.76 -9.10
CA ASN A 74 -3.70 6.00 -9.08
C ASN A 74 -4.92 5.90 -8.15
N THR A 75 -5.57 4.74 -8.12
CA THR A 75 -6.69 4.47 -7.22
C THR A 75 -6.26 4.57 -5.76
N ILE A 76 -5.12 3.95 -5.42
CA ILE A 76 -4.58 4.00 -4.05
C ILE A 76 -4.19 5.43 -3.67
N ILE A 77 -3.48 6.13 -4.53
CA ILE A 77 -3.05 7.51 -4.26
C ILE A 77 -4.26 8.39 -3.96
N LYS A 78 -5.27 8.33 -4.80
CA LYS A 78 -6.47 9.18 -4.65
C LYS A 78 -7.21 8.89 -3.34
N ALA A 79 -7.34 7.62 -2.97
CA ALA A 79 -8.10 7.21 -1.79
C ALA A 79 -7.31 7.36 -0.48
N ALA A 80 -5.99 7.18 -0.52
CA ALA A 80 -5.14 7.21 0.67
C ALA A 80 -4.60 8.61 1.02
N ARG A 81 -4.60 9.51 0.06
CA ARG A 81 -4.07 10.87 0.25
C ARG A 81 -4.97 11.68 1.18
N THR A 82 -4.36 12.38 2.13
CA THR A 82 -5.08 13.33 2.98
C THR A 82 -5.32 14.61 2.20
N ASN A 83 -6.57 14.97 1.98
CA ASN A 83 -6.96 16.10 1.14
C ASN A 83 -6.40 15.99 -0.29
N THR A 84 -6.45 17.06 -1.07
CA THR A 84 -5.96 17.07 -2.44
C THR A 84 -4.44 17.18 -2.56
N LYS A 85 -3.79 17.71 -1.54
CA LYS A 85 -2.33 17.96 -1.54
C LYS A 85 -1.52 16.85 -0.87
N GLY A 86 -2.17 16.06 -0.03
CA GLY A 86 -1.50 15.08 0.80
C GLY A 86 -0.80 15.67 2.01
N GLU A 87 -0.42 14.80 2.92
CA GLU A 87 0.29 15.14 4.14
C GLU A 87 1.41 14.14 4.42
N VAL A 88 2.41 14.58 5.17
CA VAL A 88 3.44 13.69 5.69
C VAL A 88 2.77 12.60 6.53
N GLY A 89 3.11 11.35 6.25
CA GLY A 89 2.49 10.19 6.91
C GLY A 89 1.44 9.49 6.07
N ASP A 90 1.08 10.00 4.90
CA ASP A 90 0.10 9.35 4.01
C ASP A 90 0.57 8.00 3.50
N GLY A 91 1.87 7.78 3.46
CA GLY A 91 2.43 6.48 3.12
C GLY A 91 3.20 6.46 1.82
N LYS A 92 3.45 5.26 1.34
CA LYS A 92 4.26 5.01 0.12
C LYS A 92 3.72 3.82 -0.63
N ILE A 93 4.04 3.80 -1.91
CA ILE A 93 3.77 2.67 -2.79
C ILE A 93 5.10 2.17 -3.35
N PHE A 94 5.33 0.87 -3.26
CA PHE A 94 6.48 0.21 -3.87
C PHE A 94 5.98 -0.66 -5.01
N ILE A 95 6.67 -0.64 -6.13
CA ILE A 95 6.36 -1.48 -7.29
C ILE A 95 7.56 -2.38 -7.55
N THR A 96 7.34 -3.68 -7.49
CA THR A 96 8.39 -4.67 -7.63
C THR A 96 8.06 -5.60 -8.80
N PRO A 97 8.99 -5.92 -9.68
CA PRO A 97 8.76 -6.95 -10.70
C PRO A 97 8.46 -8.29 -10.03
N LEU A 98 7.43 -8.97 -10.51
CA LEU A 98 7.15 -10.35 -10.14
C LEU A 98 7.67 -11.26 -11.24
N GLU A 99 8.57 -12.14 -10.86
CA GLU A 99 9.14 -13.15 -11.75
C GLU A 99 8.08 -14.17 -12.15
N GLU A 100 7.27 -14.58 -11.18
CA GLU A 100 6.27 -15.63 -11.38
C GLU A 100 5.10 -15.45 -10.42
N CYS A 101 3.93 -15.90 -10.84
CA CYS A 101 2.75 -16.05 -9.98
C CYS A 101 2.22 -17.47 -10.21
N ILE A 102 2.00 -18.21 -9.14
CA ILE A 102 1.55 -19.60 -9.20
C ILE A 102 0.29 -19.72 -8.35
N ARG A 103 -0.80 -20.21 -8.95
CA ARG A 103 -2.03 -20.48 -8.22
C ARG A 103 -1.92 -21.85 -7.54
N ILE A 104 -2.04 -21.87 -6.23
CA ILE A 104 -1.88 -23.12 -5.46
C ILE A 104 -2.91 -24.16 -5.87
N ARG A 105 -4.16 -23.76 -6.06
CA ARG A 105 -5.25 -24.70 -6.38
C ARG A 105 -5.04 -25.46 -7.69
N THR A 106 -4.52 -24.80 -8.70
CA THR A 106 -4.44 -25.35 -10.05
C THR A 106 -3.02 -25.62 -10.54
N GLY A 107 -2.02 -25.04 -9.88
CA GLY A 107 -0.63 -25.03 -10.38
C GLY A 107 -0.41 -24.15 -11.60
N GLU A 108 -1.41 -23.37 -12.00
CA GLU A 108 -1.36 -22.43 -13.10
C GLU A 108 -0.31 -21.36 -12.85
N ARG A 109 0.40 -20.93 -13.88
CA ARG A 109 1.51 -19.97 -13.77
C ARG A 109 1.31 -18.77 -14.67
N GLY A 110 1.95 -17.68 -14.29
CA GLY A 110 2.01 -16.46 -15.08
C GLY A 110 0.84 -15.53 -14.84
N GLY A 111 0.58 -14.65 -15.82
CA GLY A 111 -0.43 -13.59 -15.70
C GLY A 111 -1.85 -14.09 -15.49
N THR A 112 -2.17 -15.26 -15.96
CA THR A 112 -3.50 -15.88 -15.76
C THR A 112 -3.70 -16.40 -14.33
N ALA A 113 -2.61 -16.57 -13.58
CA ALA A 113 -2.67 -17.02 -12.18
C ALA A 113 -2.97 -15.90 -11.19
N ILE A 114 -2.89 -14.66 -11.64
CA ILE A 114 -3.17 -13.49 -10.80
C ILE A 114 -4.65 -13.39 -10.45
#